data_62e469b33fe84c33b65960cd0953a8e7
#
_entry.id   62e469b33fe84c33b65960cd0953a8e7
#
_cell.length_a   1.000
_cell.length_b   1.000
_cell.length_c   1.000
_cell.angle_alpha   90.00
_cell.angle_beta   90.00
_cell.angle_gamma   90.00
#
_symmetry.space_group_name_H-M   'P 1'
#
loop_
_entity.id
_entity.type
_entity.pdbx_description
1 polymer ?
#
loop_
_entity_poly.entity_id
_entity_poly.type
_entity_poly.pdbx_seq_one_letter_code
_entity_poly.pdbx_strand_id
1 'polypeptide(L)'
;EEFQYPKFGPGMMWERCTELVEAQGSKVLMETKVVGIEHHDGKATAVVAETGGARTTYPAAHVISSMPMPELLLAMDPPVPDRVRDAAHGLQFRDFLTIALVVPRTELFDDNWIYIHSPDVKVGRIQNFRSWSPFMVKEGHTCLGLEYFVFEGDELWNSRDEDLVELGKKELGILGLADPADIEQGYVV
;
A
#
# COMPACT_ATOMS: atom_id res chain seq x y z
N GLU A 1 -23.00 10.26 -0.20
CA GLU A 1 -23.13 9.07 0.69
C GLU A 1 -22.37 9.35 1.99
N GLU A 2 -22.97 8.95 3.12
CA GLU A 2 -22.32 9.07 4.43
C GLU A 2 -21.84 7.68 4.85
N PHE A 3 -20.60 7.59 5.37
CA PHE A 3 -20.01 6.33 5.82
C PHE A 3 -19.15 6.58 7.06
N GLN A 4 -18.89 5.50 7.84
CA GLN A 4 -18.04 5.56 9.02
C GLN A 4 -16.59 5.30 8.62
N TYR A 5 -15.68 6.13 9.15
CA TYR A 5 -14.24 5.97 8.93
C TYR A 5 -13.51 5.88 10.27
N PRO A 6 -12.53 5.00 10.44
CA PRO A 6 -11.80 4.86 11.70
C PRO A 6 -11.01 6.12 12.05
N LYS A 7 -11.07 6.54 13.30
CA LYS A 7 -10.50 7.79 13.80
C LYS A 7 -9.05 8.03 13.40
N PHE A 8 -8.20 7.00 13.48
CA PHE A 8 -6.77 7.07 13.16
C PHE A 8 -6.42 6.28 11.88
N GLY A 9 -7.38 6.10 10.98
CA GLY A 9 -7.18 5.41 9.72
C GLY A 9 -7.58 3.94 9.73
N PRO A 10 -7.53 3.27 8.57
CA PRO A 10 -8.04 1.91 8.38
C PRO A 10 -7.26 0.84 9.15
N GLY A 11 -6.03 1.14 9.59
CA GLY A 11 -5.23 0.26 10.44
C GLY A 11 -5.93 -0.17 11.71
N MET A 12 -6.73 0.71 12.33
CA MET A 12 -7.51 0.39 13.54
C MET A 12 -8.43 -0.83 13.38
N MET A 13 -8.98 -1.04 12.19
CA MET A 13 -9.81 -2.20 11.90
C MET A 13 -8.97 -3.49 11.96
N TRP A 14 -7.78 -3.47 11.39
CA TRP A 14 -6.89 -4.61 11.36
C TRP A 14 -6.29 -4.92 12.74
N GLU A 15 -5.96 -3.89 13.51
CA GLU A 15 -5.56 -4.04 14.93
C GLU A 15 -6.66 -4.74 15.72
N ARG A 16 -7.92 -4.29 15.56
CA ARG A 16 -9.06 -4.93 16.22
C ARG A 16 -9.31 -6.36 15.73
N CYS A 17 -9.13 -6.65 14.45
CA CYS A 17 -9.19 -8.01 13.90
C CYS A 17 -8.13 -8.91 14.55
N THR A 18 -6.90 -8.43 14.67
CA THR A 18 -5.81 -9.15 15.33
C THR A 18 -6.16 -9.52 16.77
N GLU A 19 -6.62 -8.55 17.56
CA GLU A 19 -7.06 -8.81 18.95
C GLU A 19 -8.14 -9.90 19.02
N LEU A 20 -9.13 -9.86 18.13
CA LEU A 20 -10.22 -10.84 18.11
C LEU A 20 -9.76 -12.23 17.68
N VAL A 21 -8.84 -12.33 16.72
CA VAL A 21 -8.25 -13.58 16.25
C VAL A 21 -7.43 -14.22 17.38
N GLU A 22 -6.62 -13.43 18.07
CA GLU A 22 -5.81 -13.91 19.18
C GLU A 22 -6.63 -14.30 20.41
N ALA A 23 -7.69 -13.56 20.71
CA ALA A 23 -8.63 -13.89 21.77
C ALA A 23 -9.36 -15.24 21.57
N GLN A 24 -9.44 -15.70 20.31
CA GLN A 24 -9.98 -17.02 19.95
C GLN A 24 -8.92 -18.14 20.00
N GLY A 25 -7.69 -17.84 20.42
CA GLY A 25 -6.59 -18.79 20.51
C GLY A 25 -5.80 -19.02 19.23
N SER A 26 -6.08 -18.24 18.18
CA SER A 26 -5.28 -18.21 16.95
C SER A 26 -4.09 -17.27 17.10
N LYS A 27 -3.19 -17.23 16.12
CA LYS A 27 -1.99 -16.39 16.14
C LYS A 27 -1.95 -15.49 14.91
N VAL A 28 -1.49 -14.26 15.09
CA VAL A 28 -1.07 -13.35 14.02
C VAL A 28 0.44 -13.20 14.12
N LEU A 29 1.15 -13.56 13.06
CA LEU A 29 2.62 -13.52 13.03
C LEU A 29 3.04 -12.34 12.15
N MET A 30 3.42 -11.25 12.81
CA MET A 30 3.97 -10.07 12.13
C MET A 30 5.42 -10.30 11.70
N GLU A 31 5.90 -9.52 10.71
CA GLU A 31 7.28 -9.61 10.18
C GLU A 31 7.68 -11.02 9.74
N THR A 32 6.68 -11.79 9.30
CA THR A 32 6.83 -13.21 8.94
C THR A 32 6.41 -13.39 7.49
N LYS A 33 7.40 -13.58 6.62
CA LYS A 33 7.18 -13.72 5.17
C LYS A 33 6.91 -15.18 4.82
N VAL A 34 5.81 -15.47 4.12
CA VAL A 34 5.59 -16.78 3.52
C VAL A 34 6.53 -16.94 2.33
N VAL A 35 7.31 -18.03 2.34
CA VAL A 35 8.34 -18.34 1.31
C VAL A 35 8.11 -19.69 0.64
N GLY A 36 7.13 -20.48 1.11
CA GLY A 36 6.80 -21.75 0.51
C GLY A 36 5.38 -22.22 0.85
N ILE A 37 4.75 -22.91 -0.10
CA ILE A 37 3.47 -23.61 0.10
C ILE A 37 3.69 -25.07 -0.31
N GLU A 38 3.74 -25.94 0.68
CA GLU A 38 3.87 -27.39 0.45
C GLU A 38 2.50 -27.98 0.08
N HIS A 39 2.47 -28.82 -0.96
CA HIS A 39 1.25 -29.50 -1.37
C HIS A 39 1.52 -30.91 -1.89
N HIS A 40 0.51 -31.77 -1.78
CA HIS A 40 0.54 -33.14 -2.30
C HIS A 40 -0.86 -33.50 -2.83
N ASP A 41 -0.90 -34.13 -4.02
CA ASP A 41 -2.15 -34.54 -4.68
C ASP A 41 -3.24 -33.45 -4.72
N GLY A 42 -2.84 -32.21 -5.03
CA GLY A 42 -3.74 -31.06 -5.16
C GLY A 42 -4.28 -30.52 -3.82
N LYS A 43 -3.66 -30.87 -2.71
CA LYS A 43 -4.02 -30.40 -1.36
C LYS A 43 -2.84 -29.71 -0.70
N ALA A 44 -3.06 -28.56 -0.09
CA ALA A 44 -2.05 -27.95 0.78
C ALA A 44 -1.75 -28.86 1.97
N THR A 45 -0.48 -28.94 2.37
CA THR A 45 -0.01 -29.72 3.51
C THR A 45 0.69 -28.86 4.55
N ALA A 46 1.38 -27.80 4.11
CA ALA A 46 2.04 -26.86 5.01
C ALA A 46 2.29 -25.50 4.35
N VAL A 47 2.57 -24.50 5.18
CA VAL A 47 3.11 -23.20 4.81
C VAL A 47 4.49 -23.06 5.41
N VAL A 48 5.48 -22.68 4.61
CA VAL A 48 6.84 -22.35 5.08
C VAL A 48 6.95 -20.84 5.17
N ALA A 49 7.27 -20.34 6.35
CA ALA A 49 7.45 -18.92 6.59
C ALA A 49 8.81 -18.59 7.16
N GLU A 50 9.30 -17.40 6.90
CA GLU A 50 10.60 -16.90 7.33
C GLU A 50 10.46 -15.67 8.22
N THR A 51 11.09 -15.72 9.39
CA THR A 51 11.15 -14.63 10.37
C THR A 51 12.61 -14.42 10.76
N GLY A 52 13.15 -13.22 10.54
CA GLY A 52 14.55 -12.93 10.91
C GLY A 52 15.57 -13.86 10.26
N GLY A 53 15.32 -14.38 9.06
CA GLY A 53 16.18 -15.33 8.35
C GLY A 53 16.01 -16.79 8.76
N ALA A 54 15.19 -17.12 9.77
CA ALA A 54 14.88 -18.48 10.19
C ALA A 54 13.57 -18.96 9.56
N ARG A 55 13.58 -20.17 8.96
CA ARG A 55 12.41 -20.79 8.35
C ARG A 55 11.70 -21.71 9.32
N THR A 56 10.38 -21.62 9.32
CA THR A 56 9.49 -22.48 10.11
C THR A 56 8.40 -23.05 9.21
N THR A 57 8.13 -24.34 9.33
CA THR A 57 7.04 -25.01 8.60
C THR A 57 5.83 -25.15 9.51
N TYR A 58 4.69 -24.65 9.02
CA TYR A 58 3.40 -24.70 9.71
C TYR A 58 2.47 -25.68 8.97
N PRO A 59 2.12 -26.83 9.54
CA PRO A 59 1.13 -27.73 8.94
C PRO A 59 -0.20 -27.03 8.69
N ALA A 60 -0.76 -27.16 7.48
CA ALA A 60 -1.99 -26.50 7.10
C ALA A 60 -2.78 -27.36 6.10
N ALA A 61 -4.03 -27.65 6.43
CA ALA A 61 -4.94 -28.37 5.53
C ALA A 61 -5.63 -27.43 4.52
N HIS A 62 -5.71 -26.15 4.84
CA HIS A 62 -6.28 -25.10 3.99
C HIS A 62 -5.41 -23.86 4.07
N VAL A 63 -5.22 -23.19 2.95
CA VAL A 63 -4.47 -21.93 2.85
C VAL A 63 -5.33 -20.91 2.11
N ILE A 64 -5.50 -19.72 2.70
CA ILE A 64 -6.08 -18.56 2.05
C ILE A 64 -4.96 -17.57 1.85
N SER A 65 -4.66 -17.23 0.59
CA SER A 65 -3.57 -16.33 0.25
C SER A 65 -4.11 -14.99 -0.25
N SER A 66 -3.54 -13.91 0.27
CA SER A 66 -3.71 -12.55 -0.23
C SER A 66 -2.42 -12.01 -0.87
N MET A 67 -1.37 -12.85 -1.01
CA MET A 67 -0.14 -12.45 -1.70
C MET A 67 -0.38 -12.33 -3.21
N PRO A 68 0.46 -11.57 -3.93
CA PRO A 68 0.43 -11.51 -5.39
C PRO A 68 0.46 -12.90 -6.01
N MET A 69 -0.38 -13.12 -7.04
CA MET A 69 -0.53 -14.44 -7.68
C MET A 69 0.80 -15.03 -8.17
N PRO A 70 1.71 -14.28 -8.82
CA PRO A 70 3.01 -14.81 -9.22
C PRO A 70 3.82 -15.33 -8.03
N GLU A 71 3.89 -14.57 -6.94
CA GLU A 71 4.64 -14.96 -5.75
C GLU A 71 4.09 -16.25 -5.14
N LEU A 72 2.76 -16.37 -5.05
CA LEU A 72 2.11 -17.59 -4.59
C LEU A 72 2.49 -18.80 -5.45
N LEU A 73 2.36 -18.67 -6.79
CA LEU A 73 2.62 -19.76 -7.71
C LEU A 73 4.10 -20.17 -7.75
N LEU A 74 5.00 -19.19 -7.61
CA LEU A 74 6.45 -19.44 -7.57
C LEU A 74 6.92 -20.02 -6.22
N ALA A 75 6.12 -19.84 -5.15
CA ALA A 75 6.40 -20.40 -3.83
C ALA A 75 5.85 -21.84 -3.64
N MET A 76 5.17 -22.42 -4.63
CA MET A 76 4.61 -23.77 -4.53
C MET A 76 5.71 -24.86 -4.54
N ASP A 77 5.57 -25.86 -3.64
CA ASP A 77 6.44 -27.03 -3.55
C ASP A 77 5.58 -28.32 -3.46
N PRO A 78 5.68 -29.26 -4.43
CA PRO A 78 6.49 -29.20 -5.65
C PRO A 78 6.10 -28.03 -6.59
N PRO A 79 7.03 -27.58 -7.47
CA PRO A 79 6.80 -26.47 -8.36
C PRO A 79 5.60 -26.68 -9.28
N VAL A 80 4.91 -25.59 -9.61
CA VAL A 80 3.83 -25.60 -10.61
C VAL A 80 4.35 -26.00 -11.99
N PRO A 81 3.50 -26.57 -12.88
CA PRO A 81 3.90 -26.87 -14.26
C PRO A 81 4.48 -25.65 -14.97
N ASP A 82 5.43 -25.87 -15.90
CA ASP A 82 6.16 -24.81 -16.62
C ASP A 82 5.23 -23.78 -17.25
N ARG A 83 4.15 -24.22 -17.92
CA ARG A 83 3.16 -23.31 -18.51
C ARG A 83 2.52 -22.34 -17.49
N VAL A 84 2.35 -22.79 -16.24
CA VAL A 84 1.77 -21.98 -15.16
C VAL A 84 2.82 -21.01 -14.62
N ARG A 85 4.06 -21.48 -14.48
CA ARG A 85 5.19 -20.64 -14.08
C ARG A 85 5.46 -19.54 -15.11
N ASP A 86 5.44 -19.86 -16.40
CA ASP A 86 5.64 -18.89 -17.47
C ASP A 86 4.51 -17.85 -17.49
N ALA A 87 3.25 -18.27 -17.28
CA ALA A 87 2.12 -17.35 -17.12
C ALA A 87 2.27 -16.45 -15.89
N ALA A 88 2.75 -16.98 -14.75
CA ALA A 88 3.01 -16.20 -13.54
C ALA A 88 4.07 -15.11 -13.78
N HIS A 89 5.16 -15.43 -14.47
CA HIS A 89 6.19 -14.46 -14.85
C HIS A 89 5.69 -13.41 -15.87
N GLY A 90 4.67 -13.73 -16.64
CA GLY A 90 4.05 -12.80 -17.59
C GLY A 90 3.07 -11.82 -16.98
N LEU A 91 2.65 -12.01 -15.72
CA LEU A 91 1.78 -11.07 -15.01
C LEU A 91 2.56 -9.82 -14.62
N GLN A 92 1.99 -8.67 -14.92
CA GLN A 92 2.56 -7.39 -14.56
C GLN A 92 1.66 -6.69 -13.52
N PHE A 93 2.28 -6.04 -12.56
CA PHE A 93 1.61 -5.19 -11.58
C PHE A 93 1.87 -3.74 -11.92
N ARG A 94 0.92 -2.92 -11.54
CA ARG A 94 1.10 -1.50 -11.49
C ARG A 94 1.22 -1.11 -10.02
N ASP A 95 2.34 -0.48 -9.71
CA ASP A 95 2.59 0.08 -8.40
C ASP A 95 2.06 1.52 -8.33
N PHE A 96 1.96 2.06 -7.15
CA PHE A 96 1.80 3.48 -6.97
C PHE A 96 2.76 3.99 -5.90
N LEU A 97 3.24 5.18 -6.14
CA LEU A 97 4.12 5.92 -5.27
C LEU A 97 3.29 7.05 -4.66
N THR A 98 3.34 7.21 -3.35
CA THR A 98 2.63 8.27 -2.65
C THR A 98 3.59 9.35 -2.19
N ILE A 99 3.31 10.60 -2.57
CA ILE A 99 4.01 11.76 -2.03
C ILE A 99 3.05 12.44 -1.06
N ALA A 100 3.37 12.41 0.23
CA ALA A 100 2.59 13.07 1.27
C ALA A 100 3.14 14.47 1.53
N LEU A 101 2.30 15.50 1.35
CA LEU A 101 2.67 16.90 1.50
C LEU A 101 1.84 17.55 2.60
N VAL A 102 2.54 18.15 3.59
CA VAL A 102 1.92 18.79 4.76
C VAL A 102 1.79 20.28 4.52
N VAL A 103 0.55 20.77 4.64
CA VAL A 103 0.16 22.18 4.42
C VAL A 103 -0.39 22.74 5.71
N PRO A 104 0.08 23.93 6.20
CA PRO A 104 -0.40 24.56 7.45
C PRO A 104 -1.75 25.26 7.25
N ARG A 105 -2.73 24.54 6.71
CA ARG A 105 -4.12 24.97 6.51
C ARG A 105 -5.06 23.85 6.86
N THR A 106 -6.23 24.20 7.38
CA THR A 106 -7.29 23.23 7.70
C THR A 106 -8.30 23.06 6.59
N GLU A 107 -8.41 24.04 5.70
CA GLU A 107 -9.38 24.07 4.60
C GLU A 107 -8.63 24.19 3.27
N LEU A 108 -8.71 23.15 2.43
CA LEU A 108 -8.22 23.14 1.07
C LEU A 108 -9.39 22.79 0.11
N PHE A 109 -9.90 21.57 0.20
CA PHE A 109 -11.09 21.08 -0.48
C PHE A 109 -11.77 20.01 0.37
N ASP A 110 -13.08 19.84 0.20
CA ASP A 110 -13.91 19.00 1.10
C ASP A 110 -13.88 17.51 0.75
N ASP A 111 -13.50 17.18 -0.49
CA ASP A 111 -13.48 15.79 -0.96
C ASP A 111 -12.40 14.98 -0.24
N ASN A 112 -12.70 13.70 0.04
CA ASN A 112 -11.75 12.76 0.62
C ASN A 112 -10.61 12.43 -0.35
N TRP A 113 -10.93 12.32 -1.64
CA TRP A 113 -9.97 12.20 -2.73
C TRP A 113 -10.54 12.74 -4.04
N ILE A 114 -9.65 13.12 -4.93
CA ILE A 114 -9.99 13.58 -6.29
C ILE A 114 -9.12 12.85 -7.31
N TYR A 115 -9.70 12.49 -8.45
CA TYR A 115 -8.95 12.00 -9.60
C TYR A 115 -8.50 13.16 -10.47
N ILE A 116 -7.27 13.10 -10.94
CA ILE A 116 -6.66 14.14 -11.77
C ILE A 116 -6.57 13.63 -13.21
N HIS A 117 -7.20 14.35 -14.12
CA HIS A 117 -7.21 14.05 -15.54
C HIS A 117 -6.49 15.12 -16.39
N SER A 118 -5.83 16.10 -15.74
CA SER A 118 -5.06 17.11 -16.45
C SER A 118 -3.82 16.49 -17.10
N PRO A 119 -3.56 16.79 -18.39
CA PRO A 119 -2.35 16.35 -19.07
C PRO A 119 -1.09 17.09 -18.62
N ASP A 120 -1.24 18.19 -17.84
CA ASP A 120 -0.14 19.06 -17.42
C ASP A 120 0.61 18.52 -16.20
N VAL A 121 0.09 17.46 -15.57
CA VAL A 121 0.64 16.83 -14.35
C VAL A 121 0.70 15.31 -14.50
N LYS A 122 1.55 14.66 -13.70
CA LYS A 122 1.70 13.20 -13.65
C LYS A 122 0.87 12.56 -12.54
N VAL A 123 0.48 13.32 -11.51
CA VAL A 123 -0.34 12.82 -10.41
C VAL A 123 -1.69 12.33 -10.92
N GLY A 124 -2.09 11.11 -10.54
CA GLY A 124 -3.34 10.51 -10.99
C GLY A 124 -4.49 10.62 -9.99
N ARG A 125 -4.17 10.70 -8.69
CA ARG A 125 -5.15 10.84 -7.61
C ARG A 125 -4.55 11.61 -6.45
N ILE A 126 -5.34 12.44 -5.79
CA ILE A 126 -4.93 13.18 -4.59
C ILE A 126 -5.90 12.83 -3.46
N GLN A 127 -5.36 12.40 -2.33
CA GLN A 127 -6.07 12.15 -1.09
C GLN A 127 -5.97 13.36 -0.17
N ASN A 128 -7.08 13.70 0.50
CA ASN A 128 -7.10 14.67 1.59
C ASN A 128 -7.26 13.91 2.91
N PHE A 129 -6.17 13.64 3.62
CA PHE A 129 -6.22 12.86 4.85
C PHE A 129 -7.00 13.53 5.98
N ARG A 130 -7.06 14.87 5.99
CA ARG A 130 -7.87 15.59 6.96
C ARG A 130 -9.37 15.38 6.73
N SER A 131 -9.82 15.33 5.48
CA SER A 131 -11.22 15.07 5.16
C SER A 131 -11.65 13.65 5.50
N TRP A 132 -10.73 12.67 5.46
CA TRP A 132 -10.98 11.32 5.96
C TRP A 132 -11.17 11.32 7.48
N SER A 133 -10.25 11.93 8.21
CA SER A 133 -10.34 12.12 9.66
C SER A 133 -9.40 13.24 10.12
N PRO A 134 -9.90 14.25 10.84
CA PRO A 134 -9.05 15.33 11.36
C PRO A 134 -8.01 14.84 12.39
N PHE A 135 -8.15 13.62 12.89
CA PHE A 135 -7.21 13.00 13.84
C PHE A 135 -6.01 12.33 13.16
N MET A 136 -6.02 12.20 11.83
CA MET A 136 -4.91 11.63 11.05
C MET A 136 -3.83 12.67 10.70
N VAL A 137 -4.08 13.93 10.98
CA VAL A 137 -3.18 15.03 10.66
C VAL A 137 -2.88 15.88 11.91
N LYS A 138 -1.76 16.58 11.88
CA LYS A 138 -1.41 17.53 12.93
C LYS A 138 -2.48 18.64 13.03
N GLU A 139 -2.79 19.09 14.23
CA GLU A 139 -3.71 20.20 14.47
C GLU A 139 -3.29 21.45 13.67
N GLY A 140 -4.25 22.11 13.04
CA GLY A 140 -4.00 23.29 12.19
C GLY A 140 -3.45 22.97 10.80
N HIS A 141 -3.28 21.69 10.44
CA HIS A 141 -2.69 21.27 9.17
C HIS A 141 -3.63 20.37 8.37
N THR A 142 -3.32 20.23 7.09
CA THR A 142 -3.83 19.19 6.19
C THR A 142 -2.63 18.43 5.64
N CYS A 143 -2.83 17.16 5.34
CA CYS A 143 -1.86 16.35 4.59
C CYS A 143 -2.54 15.86 3.30
N LEU A 144 -1.91 16.14 2.17
CA LEU A 144 -2.34 15.66 0.85
C LEU A 144 -1.45 14.51 0.43
N GLY A 145 -2.05 13.38 0.07
CA GLY A 145 -1.35 12.24 -0.51
C GLY A 145 -1.51 12.23 -2.02
N LEU A 146 -0.43 12.51 -2.75
CA LEU A 146 -0.39 12.50 -4.20
C LEU A 146 0.02 11.11 -4.68
N GLU A 147 -0.81 10.46 -5.47
CA GLU A 147 -0.58 9.11 -5.96
C GLU A 147 -0.20 9.12 -7.44
N TYR A 148 0.97 8.56 -7.72
CA TYR A 148 1.55 8.38 -9.05
C TYR A 148 1.53 6.91 -9.42
N PHE A 149 0.89 6.56 -10.54
CA PHE A 149 0.83 5.18 -11.02
C PHE A 149 2.07 4.87 -11.84
N VAL A 150 2.91 4.00 -11.32
CA VAL A 150 4.24 3.69 -11.85
C VAL A 150 4.42 2.19 -12.07
N PHE A 151 5.48 1.80 -12.76
CA PHE A 151 6.02 0.45 -12.72
C PHE A 151 7.38 0.47 -12.03
N GLU A 152 7.72 -0.62 -11.37
CA GLU A 152 9.07 -0.82 -10.83
C GLU A 152 10.10 -0.60 -11.93
N GLY A 153 11.06 0.29 -11.68
CA GLY A 153 12.09 0.67 -12.66
C GLY A 153 11.77 1.90 -13.53
N ASP A 154 10.57 2.47 -13.43
CA ASP A 154 10.23 3.73 -14.10
C ASP A 154 11.10 4.89 -13.60
N GLU A 155 11.13 6.00 -14.37
CA GLU A 155 11.85 7.23 -14.00
C GLU A 155 11.45 7.74 -12.60
N LEU A 156 10.13 7.80 -12.33
CA LEU A 156 9.63 8.25 -11.03
C LEU A 156 9.99 7.28 -9.91
N TRP A 157 9.89 5.96 -10.16
CA TRP A 157 10.29 4.94 -9.20
C TRP A 157 11.74 5.06 -8.75
N ASN A 158 12.63 5.40 -9.68
CA ASN A 158 14.06 5.54 -9.44
C ASN A 158 14.50 6.96 -9.03
N SER A 159 13.57 7.89 -8.89
CA SER A 159 13.87 9.27 -8.49
C SER A 159 14.19 9.36 -7.00
N ARG A 160 14.95 10.38 -6.61
CA ARG A 160 15.22 10.65 -5.19
C ARG A 160 13.98 11.26 -4.53
N ASP A 161 13.81 11.00 -3.25
CA ASP A 161 12.67 11.50 -2.48
C ASP A 161 12.53 13.02 -2.55
N GLU A 162 13.63 13.75 -2.51
CA GLU A 162 13.64 15.21 -2.59
C GLU A 162 13.08 15.70 -3.94
N ASP A 163 13.48 15.05 -5.04
CA ASP A 163 13.02 15.41 -6.39
C ASP A 163 11.53 15.10 -6.56
N LEU A 164 11.05 14.01 -5.97
CA LEU A 164 9.63 13.64 -5.94
C LEU A 164 8.79 14.62 -5.11
N VAL A 165 9.28 15.03 -3.95
CA VAL A 165 8.62 16.06 -3.13
C VAL A 165 8.50 17.37 -3.89
N GLU A 166 9.55 17.83 -4.57
CA GLU A 166 9.50 19.04 -5.38
C GLU A 166 8.57 18.91 -6.60
N LEU A 167 8.50 17.72 -7.22
CA LEU A 167 7.50 17.42 -8.26
C LEU A 167 6.09 17.59 -7.70
N GLY A 168 5.79 16.96 -6.56
CA GLY A 168 4.47 17.05 -5.95
C GLY A 168 4.06 18.48 -5.59
N LYS A 169 4.97 19.27 -5.01
CA LYS A 169 4.75 20.69 -4.73
C LYS A 169 4.39 21.47 -6.00
N LYS A 170 5.20 21.29 -7.06
CA LYS A 170 4.98 21.95 -8.35
C LYS A 170 3.61 21.59 -8.93
N GLU A 171 3.23 20.32 -8.90
CA GLU A 171 1.96 19.86 -9.47
C GLU A 171 0.75 20.35 -8.66
N LEU A 172 0.83 20.45 -7.33
CA LEU A 172 -0.21 21.10 -6.52
C LEU A 172 -0.39 22.56 -6.91
N GLY A 173 0.71 23.28 -7.19
CA GLY A 173 0.67 24.66 -7.68
C GLY A 173 0.03 24.79 -9.06
N ILE A 174 0.37 23.90 -10.01
CA ILE A 174 -0.23 23.85 -11.35
C ILE A 174 -1.75 23.62 -11.26
N LEU A 175 -2.17 22.72 -10.36
CA LEU A 175 -3.58 22.40 -10.14
C LEU A 175 -4.33 23.46 -9.33
N GLY A 176 -3.63 24.44 -8.75
CA GLY A 176 -4.21 25.47 -7.89
C GLY A 176 -4.77 24.95 -6.55
N LEU A 177 -4.31 23.78 -6.11
CA LEU A 177 -4.79 23.14 -4.88
C LEU A 177 -4.04 23.60 -3.63
N ALA A 178 -2.77 23.96 -3.76
CA ALA A 178 -1.96 24.57 -2.71
C ALA A 178 -0.84 25.42 -3.32
N ASP A 179 -0.40 26.46 -2.60
CA ASP A 179 0.80 27.18 -2.97
C ASP A 179 2.03 26.32 -2.61
N PRO A 180 2.95 26.03 -3.55
CA PRO A 180 4.19 25.31 -3.26
C PRO A 180 4.99 25.88 -2.09
N ALA A 181 4.95 27.20 -1.87
CA ALA A 181 5.64 27.89 -0.79
C ALA A 181 5.02 27.63 0.60
N ASP A 182 3.75 27.24 0.65
CA ASP A 182 3.05 26.92 1.90
C ASP A 182 3.35 25.49 2.40
N ILE A 183 3.98 24.64 1.60
CA ILE A 183 4.22 23.23 1.95
C ILE A 183 5.43 23.12 2.88
N GLU A 184 5.17 22.78 4.14
CA GLU A 184 6.18 22.71 5.19
C GLU A 184 7.03 21.45 5.14
N GLN A 185 6.43 20.31 4.83
CA GLN A 185 7.08 19.00 4.85
C GLN A 185 6.57 18.12 3.72
N GLY A 186 7.43 17.23 3.23
CA GLY A 186 7.08 16.22 2.24
C GLY A 186 7.73 14.88 2.58
N TYR A 187 7.02 13.80 2.28
CA TYR A 187 7.46 12.42 2.50
C TYR A 187 7.12 11.58 1.29
N VAL A 188 7.95 10.58 1.00
CA VAL A 188 7.71 9.60 -0.06
C VAL A 188 7.48 8.22 0.56
N VAL A 189 6.45 7.52 0.09
CA VAL A 189 6.03 6.20 0.60
C VAL A 189 5.81 5.24 -0.56
#